data_1084f92d1fe35c10d8a92dd85dbf7b73
#
_entry.id   1084f92d1fe35c10d8a92dd85dbf7b73
#
_cell.length_a   1.000
_cell.length_b   1.000
_cell.length_c   1.000
_cell.angle_alpha   90.00
_cell.angle_beta   90.00
_cell.angle_gamma   90.00
#
_symmetry.space_group_name_H-M   'P 1'
#
loop_
_entity.id
_entity.type
_entity.pdbx_description
1 polymer ?
#
loop_
_entity_poly.entity_id
_entity_poly.type
_entity_poly.pdbx_seq_one_letter_code
_entity_poly.pdbx_strand_id
1 'polypeptide(L)'
;MTPFISQDAQGQFLSGLHSVFIDESLADAIGWNTPRFAVNVTILSIMLIALAALVAFYMRAHLRRRTEEKQKTANLFQENTDRCKLSEVEADYLLSWVKRQNAPQPHVIFQSLQLFESCLDAEVVEILASRPLVEEIKAKDAIISEIRRKVGFNHLPLEHPLASSRNISMGQSGSVYGKSSAKPLFKKAMVVENGPFKFTIQYNVQREDVVRIAPGHRVRFAFARQNDGLYGVETSVANTDNNGTIDLLHTLDLRRNQLRQYVRIETGLPLKFRLVKTQDPEKSEIKLGELVTARMSDISGGGLSFVYGSSLRLGDVVSLTFDLPGAACAGVVGKIVHLSLRDGKAGPLFKNHVQFINIEPRKREKIISYVFEKERQINQWR
;
A
#
# COMPACT_ATOMS: atom_id res chain seq x y z
N MET A 1 -65.23 32.66 10.32
CA MET A 1 -65.15 34.10 10.28
C MET A 1 -63.84 34.47 9.60
N THR A 2 -63.89 34.71 8.30
CA THR A 2 -62.78 35.19 7.47
C THR A 2 -62.96 36.69 7.31
N PRO A 3 -61.93 37.52 7.57
CA PRO A 3 -62.05 38.94 7.30
C PRO A 3 -61.82 39.19 5.80
N PHE A 4 -62.84 39.86 5.22
CA PHE A 4 -62.83 40.46 3.92
C PHE A 4 -61.79 41.61 3.91
N ILE A 5 -60.74 41.48 3.15
CA ILE A 5 -59.80 42.57 2.85
C ILE A 5 -60.38 43.27 1.63
N SER A 6 -60.73 44.52 1.79
CA SER A 6 -61.39 45.37 0.74
C SER A 6 -60.43 45.52 -0.45
N GLN A 7 -61.00 45.49 -1.66
CA GLN A 7 -60.30 45.71 -2.95
C GLN A 7 -59.60 47.07 -3.07
N ASP A 8 -59.92 48.03 -2.23
CA ASP A 8 -59.32 49.35 -2.24
C ASP A 8 -57.89 49.45 -1.71
N ALA A 9 -57.44 48.42 -0.87
CA ALA A 9 -56.09 48.39 -0.37
C ALA A 9 -55.07 47.88 -1.42
N GLN A 10 -55.53 47.14 -2.43
CA GLN A 10 -54.61 46.64 -3.51
C GLN A 10 -54.38 47.72 -4.56
N GLY A 11 -55.37 48.63 -4.81
CA GLY A 11 -55.19 49.72 -5.72
C GLY A 11 -54.21 50.80 -5.22
N GLN A 12 -54.18 51.04 -3.92
CA GLN A 12 -53.22 51.97 -3.33
C GLN A 12 -51.78 51.40 -3.19
N PHE A 13 -51.65 50.09 -3.05
CA PHE A 13 -50.32 49.50 -2.98
C PHE A 13 -49.64 49.45 -4.35
N LEU A 14 -50.37 49.28 -5.42
CA LEU A 14 -49.84 49.29 -6.79
C LEU A 14 -49.59 50.73 -7.32
N SER A 15 -50.34 51.72 -6.85
CA SER A 15 -50.03 53.10 -7.18
C SER A 15 -48.81 53.65 -6.43
N GLY A 16 -48.50 53.13 -5.24
CA GLY A 16 -47.30 53.50 -4.49
C GLY A 16 -45.99 52.91 -5.06
N LEU A 17 -46.06 51.87 -5.84
CA LEU A 17 -44.89 51.31 -6.53
C LEU A 17 -44.55 52.02 -7.86
N HIS A 18 -45.52 52.88 -8.39
CA HIS A 18 -45.26 53.66 -9.59
C HIS A 18 -44.61 55.00 -9.32
N SER A 19 -44.42 55.40 -8.08
CA SER A 19 -43.75 56.63 -7.70
C SER A 19 -42.43 56.47 -6.98
N VAL A 20 -41.66 55.45 -7.33
CA VAL A 20 -40.20 55.55 -7.18
C VAL A 20 -39.76 56.46 -8.29
N PHE A 21 -39.74 57.74 -7.93
CA PHE A 21 -39.34 58.92 -8.75
C PHE A 21 -37.97 58.62 -9.38
N ILE A 22 -37.98 58.20 -10.61
CA ILE A 22 -36.93 58.62 -11.52
C ILE A 22 -37.40 60.03 -11.95
N ASP A 23 -36.78 61.06 -11.37
CA ASP A 23 -36.95 62.43 -11.76
C ASP A 23 -36.84 62.52 -13.28
N GLU A 24 -37.83 63.10 -13.98
CA GLU A 24 -37.82 63.21 -15.44
C GLU A 24 -36.54 63.87 -15.95
N SER A 25 -35.97 64.78 -15.15
CA SER A 25 -34.69 65.41 -15.43
C SER A 25 -33.53 64.41 -15.40
N LEU A 26 -33.60 63.37 -14.56
CA LEU A 26 -32.60 62.28 -14.44
C LEU A 26 -32.79 61.25 -15.56
N ALA A 27 -34.04 60.99 -15.97
CA ALA A 27 -34.34 60.10 -17.09
C ALA A 27 -33.86 60.69 -18.43
N ASP A 28 -34.02 62.04 -18.59
CA ASP A 28 -33.51 62.75 -19.76
C ASP A 28 -31.99 62.93 -19.75
N ALA A 29 -31.37 63.12 -18.58
CA ALA A 29 -29.90 63.16 -18.40
C ALA A 29 -29.24 61.86 -18.71
N ILE A 30 -29.90 60.70 -18.40
CA ILE A 30 -29.45 59.35 -18.72
C ILE A 30 -29.82 59.01 -20.18
N GLY A 31 -30.55 59.81 -20.89
CA GLY A 31 -31.00 59.61 -22.29
C GLY A 31 -32.00 58.45 -22.41
N TRP A 32 -32.82 58.26 -21.38
CA TRP A 32 -33.77 57.10 -21.31
C TRP A 32 -34.94 57.29 -22.30
N ASN A 33 -35.32 58.54 -22.63
CA ASN A 33 -36.38 58.88 -23.58
C ASN A 33 -35.87 59.01 -25.03
N THR A 34 -34.60 58.81 -25.31
CA THR A 34 -34.05 58.83 -26.65
C THR A 34 -34.28 57.55 -27.41
N PRO A 35 -34.56 57.54 -28.71
CA PRO A 35 -34.71 56.31 -29.48
C PRO A 35 -33.45 55.44 -29.43
N ARG A 36 -32.27 56.05 -29.25
CA ARG A 36 -31.00 55.36 -29.08
C ARG A 36 -30.93 54.60 -27.74
N PHE A 37 -31.51 55.16 -26.67
CA PHE A 37 -31.54 54.48 -25.36
C PHE A 37 -32.44 53.25 -25.41
N ALA A 38 -33.64 53.36 -25.99
CA ALA A 38 -34.52 52.19 -26.17
C ALA A 38 -33.90 51.10 -27.00
N VAL A 39 -33.17 51.46 -28.06
CA VAL A 39 -32.41 50.47 -28.85
C VAL A 39 -31.29 49.85 -28.04
N ASN A 40 -30.53 50.56 -27.23
CA ASN A 40 -29.48 50.06 -26.39
C ASN A 40 -30.02 49.12 -25.30
N VAL A 41 -31.17 49.46 -24.68
CA VAL A 41 -31.82 48.58 -23.68
C VAL A 41 -32.32 47.28 -24.31
N THR A 42 -32.90 47.34 -25.50
CA THR A 42 -33.33 46.13 -26.21
C THR A 42 -32.16 45.23 -26.58
N ILE A 43 -31.07 45.81 -27.07
CA ILE A 43 -29.83 45.04 -27.37
C ILE A 43 -29.27 44.40 -26.09
N LEU A 44 -29.20 45.18 -25.00
CA LEU A 44 -28.71 44.66 -23.71
C LEU A 44 -29.61 43.52 -23.17
N SER A 45 -30.93 43.67 -23.30
CA SER A 45 -31.90 42.66 -22.89
C SER A 45 -31.74 41.37 -23.72
N ILE A 46 -31.55 41.48 -25.02
CA ILE A 46 -31.29 40.32 -25.90
C ILE A 46 -29.98 39.64 -25.54
N MET A 47 -28.91 40.41 -25.28
CA MET A 47 -27.64 39.87 -24.83
C MET A 47 -27.77 39.13 -23.49
N LEU A 48 -28.53 39.67 -22.55
CA LEU A 48 -28.73 39.10 -21.23
C LEU A 48 -29.53 37.78 -21.31
N ILE A 49 -30.56 37.75 -22.16
CA ILE A 49 -31.35 36.54 -22.46
C ILE A 49 -30.47 35.49 -23.15
N ALA A 50 -29.63 35.88 -24.12
CA ALA A 50 -28.72 34.98 -24.79
C ALA A 50 -27.68 34.39 -23.82
N LEU A 51 -27.13 35.22 -22.91
CA LEU A 51 -26.20 34.80 -21.87
C LEU A 51 -26.89 33.83 -20.89
N ALA A 52 -28.11 34.15 -20.45
CA ALA A 52 -28.88 33.26 -19.58
C ALA A 52 -29.18 31.91 -20.24
N ALA A 53 -29.54 31.92 -21.53
CA ALA A 53 -29.74 30.70 -22.31
C ALA A 53 -28.46 29.88 -22.44
N LEU A 54 -27.31 30.52 -22.67
CA LEU A 54 -26.00 29.88 -22.75
C LEU A 54 -25.62 29.26 -21.42
N VAL A 55 -25.80 29.97 -20.30
CA VAL A 55 -25.57 29.45 -18.95
C VAL A 55 -26.48 28.25 -18.65
N ALA A 56 -27.76 28.33 -18.97
CA ALA A 56 -28.74 27.27 -18.79
C ALA A 56 -28.36 26.03 -19.64
N PHE A 57 -27.92 26.24 -20.88
CA PHE A 57 -27.44 25.18 -21.74
C PHE A 57 -26.19 24.50 -21.19
N TYR A 58 -25.22 25.30 -20.73
CA TYR A 58 -23.99 24.78 -20.10
C TYR A 58 -24.29 24.00 -18.83
N MET A 59 -25.14 24.53 -17.96
CA MET A 59 -25.57 23.81 -16.75
C MET A 59 -26.26 22.49 -17.07
N ARG A 60 -27.17 22.50 -18.07
CA ARG A 60 -27.87 21.28 -18.49
C ARG A 60 -26.94 20.25 -19.09
N ALA A 61 -25.97 20.69 -19.90
CA ALA A 61 -24.94 19.81 -20.44
C ALA A 61 -24.03 19.24 -19.34
N HIS A 62 -23.66 20.06 -18.36
CA HIS A 62 -22.85 19.62 -17.21
C HIS A 62 -23.59 18.62 -16.32
N LEU A 63 -24.88 18.84 -16.04
CA LEU A 63 -25.71 17.91 -15.29
C LEU A 63 -25.89 16.57 -16.03
N ARG A 64 -26.11 16.60 -17.35
CA ARG A 64 -26.19 15.39 -18.17
C ARG A 64 -24.88 14.58 -18.12
N ARG A 65 -23.74 15.24 -18.29
CA ARG A 65 -22.43 14.56 -18.17
C ARG A 65 -22.26 13.91 -16.81
N ARG A 66 -22.61 14.61 -15.73
CA ARG A 66 -22.54 14.05 -14.37
C ARG A 66 -23.46 12.84 -14.16
N THR A 67 -24.65 12.84 -14.74
CA THR A 67 -25.56 11.68 -14.66
C THR A 67 -25.05 10.49 -15.47
N GLU A 68 -24.52 10.74 -16.67
CA GLU A 68 -23.92 9.71 -17.52
C GLU A 68 -22.67 9.09 -16.85
N GLU A 69 -21.80 9.90 -16.23
CA GLU A 69 -20.64 9.45 -15.48
C GLU A 69 -21.05 8.59 -14.28
N LYS A 70 -22.04 9.02 -13.52
CA LYS A 70 -22.58 8.22 -12.39
C LYS A 70 -23.14 6.88 -12.87
N GLN A 71 -23.85 6.88 -13.99
CA GLN A 71 -24.44 5.67 -14.52
C GLN A 71 -23.38 4.70 -15.06
N LYS A 72 -22.38 5.22 -15.78
CA LYS A 72 -21.22 4.42 -16.21
C LYS A 72 -20.47 3.81 -15.01
N THR A 73 -20.25 4.61 -13.96
CA THR A 73 -19.57 4.17 -12.74
C THR A 73 -20.36 3.10 -12.00
N ALA A 74 -21.69 3.23 -11.95
CA ALA A 74 -22.58 2.24 -11.35
C ALA A 74 -22.57 0.92 -12.16
N ASN A 75 -22.63 1.00 -13.48
CA ASN A 75 -22.56 -0.17 -14.36
C ASN A 75 -21.22 -0.91 -14.21
N LEU A 76 -20.11 -0.17 -14.15
CA LEU A 76 -18.77 -0.75 -13.92
C LEU A 76 -18.68 -1.41 -12.53
N PHE A 77 -19.31 -0.85 -11.51
CA PHE A 77 -19.36 -1.47 -10.20
C PHE A 77 -20.13 -2.79 -10.25
N GLN A 78 -21.32 -2.80 -10.89
CA GLN A 78 -22.12 -4.01 -11.06
C GLN A 78 -21.38 -5.09 -11.84
N GLU A 79 -20.75 -4.76 -12.96
CA GLU A 79 -19.95 -5.68 -13.77
C GLU A 79 -18.82 -6.34 -12.95
N ASN A 80 -18.11 -5.55 -12.13
CA ASN A 80 -17.08 -6.10 -11.26
C ASN A 80 -17.66 -6.96 -10.14
N THR A 81 -18.83 -6.60 -9.58
CA THR A 81 -19.58 -7.40 -8.61
C THR A 81 -19.91 -8.78 -9.16
N ASP A 82 -20.44 -8.81 -10.39
CA ASP A 82 -20.81 -10.07 -11.06
C ASP A 82 -19.57 -10.91 -11.38
N ARG A 83 -18.49 -10.28 -11.85
CA ARG A 83 -17.20 -10.94 -12.11
C ARG A 83 -16.62 -11.57 -10.84
N CYS A 84 -16.69 -10.89 -9.71
CA CYS A 84 -16.23 -11.40 -8.42
C CYS A 84 -17.22 -12.35 -7.75
N LYS A 85 -18.41 -12.57 -8.34
CA LYS A 85 -19.49 -13.42 -7.78
C LYS A 85 -19.89 -13.01 -6.37
N LEU A 86 -19.96 -11.71 -6.12
CA LEU A 86 -20.49 -11.20 -4.86
C LEU A 86 -22.02 -11.40 -4.82
N SER A 87 -22.54 -11.76 -3.65
CA SER A 87 -23.99 -11.74 -3.42
C SER A 87 -24.50 -10.30 -3.34
N GLU A 88 -25.79 -10.11 -3.49
CA GLU A 88 -26.42 -8.78 -3.38
C GLU A 88 -26.11 -8.12 -2.02
N VAL A 89 -26.17 -8.89 -0.94
CA VAL A 89 -25.82 -8.41 0.42
C VAL A 89 -24.36 -7.98 0.52
N GLU A 90 -23.44 -8.75 -0.03
CA GLU A 90 -22.00 -8.43 -0.03
C GLU A 90 -21.71 -7.20 -0.89
N ALA A 91 -22.37 -7.07 -2.05
CA ALA A 91 -22.22 -5.95 -2.95
C ALA A 91 -22.73 -4.64 -2.32
N ASP A 92 -23.89 -4.67 -1.71
CA ASP A 92 -24.48 -3.52 -1.01
C ASP A 92 -23.63 -3.12 0.20
N TYR A 93 -23.09 -4.11 0.92
CA TYR A 93 -22.21 -3.85 2.05
C TYR A 93 -20.90 -3.18 1.57
N LEU A 94 -20.27 -3.71 0.52
CA LEU A 94 -19.07 -3.11 -0.09
C LEU A 94 -19.34 -1.69 -0.63
N LEU A 95 -20.50 -1.49 -1.27
CA LEU A 95 -20.90 -0.17 -1.79
C LEU A 95 -21.11 0.84 -0.65
N SER A 96 -21.61 0.39 0.51
CA SER A 96 -21.77 1.24 1.69
C SER A 96 -20.42 1.78 2.20
N TRP A 97 -19.36 0.97 2.19
CA TRP A 97 -18.01 1.41 2.58
C TRP A 97 -17.49 2.51 1.67
N VAL A 98 -17.64 2.30 0.34
CA VAL A 98 -17.18 3.27 -0.66
C VAL A 98 -17.93 4.60 -0.54
N LYS A 99 -19.24 4.56 -0.32
CA LYS A 99 -20.07 5.75 -0.14
C LYS A 99 -19.65 6.55 1.09
N ARG A 100 -19.35 5.90 2.21
CA ARG A 100 -18.87 6.57 3.43
C ARG A 100 -17.54 7.29 3.23
N GLN A 101 -16.65 6.71 2.44
CA GLN A 101 -15.36 7.33 2.09
C GLN A 101 -15.48 8.42 1.01
N ASN A 102 -16.70 8.70 0.52
CA ASN A 102 -16.94 9.64 -0.58
C ASN A 102 -16.04 9.40 -1.80
N ALA A 103 -15.66 8.13 -2.05
CA ALA A 103 -14.84 7.82 -3.20
C ALA A 103 -15.58 8.10 -4.50
N PRO A 104 -15.02 8.90 -5.42
CA PRO A 104 -15.73 9.38 -6.61
C PRO A 104 -16.06 8.26 -7.61
N GLN A 105 -15.33 7.17 -7.55
CA GLN A 105 -15.45 6.03 -8.46
C GLN A 105 -15.53 4.70 -7.69
N PRO A 106 -16.73 4.25 -7.31
CA PRO A 106 -16.93 3.03 -6.52
C PRO A 106 -16.27 1.76 -7.08
N HIS A 107 -16.23 1.61 -8.41
CA HIS A 107 -15.64 0.43 -9.06
C HIS A 107 -14.13 0.28 -8.83
N VAL A 108 -13.41 1.35 -8.48
CA VAL A 108 -11.95 1.32 -8.22
C VAL A 108 -11.61 0.46 -7.01
N ILE A 109 -12.56 0.22 -6.08
CA ILE A 109 -12.34 -0.64 -4.91
C ILE A 109 -11.95 -2.07 -5.29
N PHE A 110 -12.37 -2.56 -6.45
CA PHE A 110 -12.01 -3.89 -6.95
C PHE A 110 -10.59 -3.97 -7.52
N GLN A 111 -9.95 -2.83 -7.79
CA GLN A 111 -8.64 -2.74 -8.44
C GLN A 111 -7.57 -2.18 -7.51
N SER A 112 -7.97 -1.39 -6.52
CA SER A 112 -7.06 -0.72 -5.59
C SER A 112 -7.13 -1.35 -4.21
N LEU A 113 -6.14 -2.18 -3.89
CA LEU A 113 -5.98 -2.74 -2.55
C LEU A 113 -5.91 -1.64 -1.48
N GLN A 114 -5.25 -0.52 -1.76
CA GLN A 114 -5.13 0.58 -0.81
C GLN A 114 -6.49 1.21 -0.50
N LEU A 115 -7.34 1.43 -1.52
CA LEU A 115 -8.68 1.93 -1.32
C LEU A 115 -9.53 0.93 -0.54
N PHE A 116 -9.45 -0.35 -0.90
CA PHE A 116 -10.17 -1.43 -0.20
C PHE A 116 -9.81 -1.47 1.28
N GLU A 117 -8.53 -1.49 1.61
CA GLU A 117 -8.06 -1.53 3.01
C GLU A 117 -8.42 -0.26 3.78
N SER A 118 -8.39 0.91 3.13
CA SER A 118 -8.81 2.17 3.75
C SER A 118 -10.32 2.18 4.06
N CYS A 119 -11.16 1.70 3.14
CA CYS A 119 -12.59 1.59 3.35
C CYS A 119 -12.90 0.57 4.47
N LEU A 120 -12.22 -0.56 4.45
CA LEU A 120 -12.37 -1.59 5.48
C LEU A 120 -11.93 -1.09 6.85
N ASP A 121 -10.84 -0.33 6.93
CA ASP A 121 -10.35 0.21 8.20
C ASP A 121 -11.37 1.16 8.84
N ALA A 122 -11.96 2.04 8.05
CA ALA A 122 -13.03 2.94 8.49
C ALA A 122 -14.27 2.18 8.97
N GLU A 123 -14.67 1.10 8.24
CA GLU A 123 -15.78 0.24 8.62
C GLU A 123 -15.51 -0.45 9.97
N VAL A 124 -14.31 -1.02 10.14
CA VAL A 124 -13.90 -1.69 11.39
C VAL A 124 -13.90 -0.72 12.57
N VAL A 125 -13.41 0.50 12.39
CA VAL A 125 -13.42 1.54 13.43
C VAL A 125 -14.86 1.87 13.85
N GLU A 126 -15.78 2.01 12.90
CA GLU A 126 -17.19 2.29 13.19
C GLU A 126 -17.87 1.13 13.90
N ILE A 127 -17.63 -0.11 13.45
CA ILE A 127 -18.14 -1.31 14.11
C ILE A 127 -17.65 -1.38 15.56
N LEU A 128 -16.36 -1.19 15.81
CA LEU A 128 -15.81 -1.26 17.17
C LEU A 128 -16.31 -0.11 18.05
N ALA A 129 -16.55 1.07 17.49
CA ALA A 129 -17.12 2.21 18.21
C ALA A 129 -18.55 1.96 18.71
N SER A 130 -19.33 1.16 17.99
CA SER A 130 -20.71 0.78 18.38
C SER A 130 -20.77 -0.25 19.51
N ARG A 131 -19.63 -0.77 19.97
CA ARG A 131 -19.51 -1.82 21.00
C ARG A 131 -20.43 -3.04 20.73
N PRO A 132 -20.29 -3.69 19.59
CA PRO A 132 -21.16 -4.78 19.17
C PRO A 132 -21.00 -6.01 20.07
N LEU A 133 -21.98 -6.89 20.05
CA LEU A 133 -21.88 -8.22 20.66
C LEU A 133 -20.85 -9.08 19.92
N VAL A 134 -20.30 -10.07 20.62
CA VAL A 134 -19.29 -10.98 20.05
C VAL A 134 -19.83 -11.73 18.82
N GLU A 135 -21.10 -12.12 18.85
CA GLU A 135 -21.77 -12.78 17.72
C GLU A 135 -21.88 -11.85 16.50
N GLU A 136 -22.15 -10.57 16.71
CA GLU A 136 -22.21 -9.58 15.62
C GLU A 136 -20.85 -9.37 14.98
N ILE A 137 -19.78 -9.33 15.78
CA ILE A 137 -18.39 -9.25 15.28
C ILE A 137 -18.10 -10.47 14.42
N LYS A 138 -18.42 -11.68 14.88
CA LYS A 138 -18.19 -12.91 14.12
C LYS A 138 -18.97 -12.95 12.80
N ALA A 139 -20.22 -12.50 12.80
CA ALA A 139 -21.03 -12.44 11.59
C ALA A 139 -20.44 -11.45 10.56
N LYS A 140 -20.01 -10.26 11.01
CA LYS A 140 -19.36 -9.27 10.16
C LYS A 140 -17.99 -9.75 9.67
N ASP A 141 -17.21 -10.43 10.53
CA ASP A 141 -15.93 -11.03 10.18
C ASP A 141 -16.07 -12.02 9.02
N ALA A 142 -17.07 -12.89 9.08
CA ALA A 142 -17.35 -13.86 8.02
C ALA A 142 -17.69 -13.17 6.69
N ILE A 143 -18.54 -12.13 6.70
CA ILE A 143 -18.92 -11.39 5.50
C ILE A 143 -17.69 -10.66 4.91
N ILE A 144 -16.93 -9.96 5.74
CA ILE A 144 -15.73 -9.21 5.31
C ILE A 144 -14.68 -10.15 4.72
N SER A 145 -14.44 -11.29 5.38
CA SER A 145 -13.49 -12.31 4.93
C SER A 145 -13.90 -12.89 3.57
N GLU A 146 -15.20 -13.13 3.37
CA GLU A 146 -15.72 -13.65 2.11
C GLU A 146 -15.65 -12.63 0.98
N ILE A 147 -15.99 -11.36 1.22
CA ILE A 147 -15.80 -10.27 0.26
C ILE A 147 -14.33 -10.18 -0.16
N ARG A 148 -13.41 -10.18 0.81
CA ARG A 148 -11.98 -10.10 0.58
C ARG A 148 -11.46 -11.26 -0.26
N ARG A 149 -11.97 -12.47 0.01
CA ARG A 149 -11.64 -13.68 -0.75
C ARG A 149 -12.12 -13.59 -2.20
N LYS A 150 -13.35 -13.16 -2.42
CA LYS A 150 -13.98 -13.06 -3.75
C LYS A 150 -13.35 -11.96 -4.60
N VAL A 151 -12.98 -10.83 -3.98
CA VAL A 151 -12.27 -9.73 -4.67
C VAL A 151 -10.80 -10.10 -4.99
N GLY A 152 -10.25 -11.14 -4.33
CA GLY A 152 -8.90 -11.64 -4.61
C GLY A 152 -7.79 -10.97 -3.79
N PHE A 153 -8.12 -10.24 -2.73
CA PHE A 153 -7.16 -9.54 -1.89
C PHE A 153 -6.62 -10.36 -0.70
N ASN A 154 -6.93 -11.66 -0.66
CA ASN A 154 -6.40 -12.57 0.36
C ASN A 154 -4.93 -12.95 0.14
N HIS A 155 -4.50 -13.01 -1.11
CA HIS A 155 -3.14 -13.39 -1.47
C HIS A 155 -2.48 -12.26 -2.24
N LEU A 156 -1.68 -11.50 -1.53
CA LEU A 156 -0.89 -10.46 -2.17
C LEU A 156 0.42 -11.06 -2.69
N PRO A 157 0.76 -10.94 -3.99
CA PRO A 157 2.04 -11.34 -4.51
C PRO A 157 3.19 -10.71 -3.71
N LEU A 158 4.30 -11.45 -3.55
CA LEU A 158 5.44 -10.99 -2.74
C LEU A 158 6.06 -9.67 -3.23
N GLU A 159 5.86 -9.35 -4.48
CA GLU A 159 6.37 -8.14 -5.14
C GLU A 159 5.54 -6.88 -4.83
N HIS A 160 4.27 -7.07 -4.45
CA HIS A 160 3.41 -5.95 -4.11
C HIS A 160 3.61 -5.51 -2.65
N PRO A 161 3.83 -4.21 -2.39
CA PRO A 161 3.95 -3.71 -1.03
C PRO A 161 2.65 -3.93 -0.25
N LEU A 162 2.78 -4.17 1.05
CA LEU A 162 1.63 -4.31 1.93
C LEU A 162 0.94 -2.95 2.08
N ALA A 163 -0.38 -2.93 1.93
CA ALA A 163 -1.20 -1.72 2.13
C ALA A 163 -1.70 -1.60 3.58
N SER A 164 -1.82 -2.72 4.28
CA SER A 164 -2.36 -2.80 5.64
C SER A 164 -1.74 -4.00 6.36
N SER A 165 -1.77 -3.99 7.69
CA SER A 165 -1.39 -5.16 8.49
C SER A 165 -2.28 -6.39 8.24
N ARG A 166 -3.48 -6.21 7.64
CA ARG A 166 -4.34 -7.31 7.18
C ARG A 166 -3.73 -8.11 6.03
N ASN A 167 -2.72 -7.56 5.37
CA ASN A 167 -2.01 -8.23 4.27
C ASN A 167 -0.80 -9.06 4.74
N ILE A 168 -0.52 -9.09 6.04
CA ILE A 168 0.58 -9.91 6.59
C ILE A 168 0.18 -11.38 6.49
N SER A 169 1.05 -12.21 5.93
CA SER A 169 0.79 -13.64 5.78
C SER A 169 0.84 -14.36 7.13
N MET A 170 -0.02 -15.35 7.31
CA MET A 170 0.13 -16.29 8.42
C MET A 170 1.49 -17.00 8.33
N GLY A 171 2.10 -17.28 9.48
CA GLY A 171 3.46 -17.82 9.55
C GLY A 171 4.58 -16.77 9.41
N GLN A 172 4.24 -15.50 9.15
CA GLN A 172 5.23 -14.44 9.08
C GLN A 172 5.91 -14.25 10.43
N SER A 173 7.23 -14.50 10.47
CA SER A 173 8.04 -14.31 11.66
C SER A 173 8.60 -12.91 11.73
N GLY A 174 8.69 -12.36 12.95
CA GLY A 174 9.20 -11.03 13.20
C GLY A 174 9.63 -10.82 14.66
N SER A 175 9.88 -9.58 15.00
CA SER A 175 10.23 -9.16 16.38
C SER A 175 9.29 -8.06 16.84
N VAL A 176 8.92 -8.08 18.11
CA VAL A 176 8.06 -7.08 18.73
C VAL A 176 8.89 -6.13 19.57
N TYR A 177 8.68 -4.85 19.41
CA TYR A 177 9.35 -3.77 20.14
C TYR A 177 8.32 -2.92 20.86
N GLY A 178 8.67 -2.39 22.04
CA GLY A 178 7.93 -1.32 22.68
C GLY A 178 8.06 0.00 21.91
N LYS A 179 7.17 0.95 22.16
CA LYS A 179 7.04 2.23 21.42
C LYS A 179 8.35 2.98 21.15
N SER A 180 9.30 2.96 22.10
CA SER A 180 10.57 3.70 21.98
C SER A 180 11.78 2.82 22.26
N SER A 181 11.62 1.50 22.26
CA SER A 181 12.69 0.57 22.55
C SER A 181 13.49 0.19 21.32
N ALA A 182 14.82 0.31 21.41
CA ALA A 182 15.74 -0.23 20.40
C ALA A 182 15.91 -1.75 20.54
N LYS A 183 15.66 -2.31 21.74
CA LYS A 183 15.73 -3.74 21.99
C LYS A 183 14.34 -4.36 21.80
N PRO A 184 14.23 -5.52 21.12
CA PRO A 184 12.96 -6.22 21.00
C PRO A 184 12.49 -6.72 22.38
N LEU A 185 11.19 -6.60 22.63
CA LEU A 185 10.51 -7.26 23.74
C LEU A 185 10.48 -8.76 23.50
N PHE A 186 10.16 -9.16 22.26
CA PHE A 186 10.16 -10.56 21.81
C PHE A 186 10.92 -10.66 20.47
N LYS A 187 11.97 -11.48 20.43
CA LYS A 187 12.84 -11.65 19.27
C LYS A 187 12.25 -12.57 18.19
N LYS A 188 11.36 -13.48 18.58
CA LYS A 188 10.77 -14.48 17.68
C LYS A 188 9.28 -14.52 17.95
N ALA A 189 8.55 -13.71 17.22
CA ALA A 189 7.09 -13.71 17.21
C ALA A 189 6.62 -14.14 15.82
N MET A 190 5.55 -14.90 15.75
CA MET A 190 4.98 -15.40 14.50
C MET A 190 3.50 -15.07 14.42
N VAL A 191 3.03 -14.62 13.27
CA VAL A 191 1.60 -14.40 13.02
C VAL A 191 0.92 -15.76 12.90
N VAL A 192 -0.01 -16.04 13.80
CA VAL A 192 -0.75 -17.32 13.85
C VAL A 192 -2.18 -17.17 13.35
N GLU A 193 -2.74 -15.98 13.45
CA GLU A 193 -4.08 -15.65 12.96
C GLU A 193 -4.09 -14.24 12.38
N ASN A 194 -4.80 -14.03 11.28
CA ASN A 194 -4.96 -12.71 10.66
C ASN A 194 -6.38 -12.57 10.11
N GLY A 195 -7.29 -12.05 10.93
CA GLY A 195 -8.69 -11.78 10.61
C GLY A 195 -8.91 -10.33 10.16
N PRO A 196 -10.14 -9.91 9.84
CA PRO A 196 -10.48 -8.54 9.50
C PRO A 196 -10.31 -7.51 10.62
N PHE A 197 -10.54 -7.89 11.88
CA PHE A 197 -10.54 -6.98 13.02
C PHE A 197 -9.21 -6.89 13.75
N LYS A 198 -8.49 -8.01 13.84
CA LYS A 198 -7.23 -8.15 14.56
C LYS A 198 -6.35 -9.20 13.92
N PHE A 199 -5.06 -9.15 14.23
CA PHE A 199 -4.16 -10.26 13.98
C PHE A 199 -3.48 -10.69 15.27
N THR A 200 -3.26 -12.01 15.39
CA THR A 200 -2.68 -12.61 16.59
C THR A 200 -1.25 -13.05 16.30
N ILE A 201 -0.35 -12.66 17.15
CA ILE A 201 1.04 -13.11 17.13
C ILE A 201 1.30 -14.04 18.31
N GLN A 202 2.03 -15.12 18.05
CA GLN A 202 2.54 -16.03 19.08
C GLN A 202 4.03 -15.77 19.30
N TYR A 203 4.44 -15.71 20.55
CA TYR A 203 5.85 -15.58 20.93
C TYR A 203 6.24 -16.64 21.94
N ASN A 204 7.53 -17.01 21.96
CA ASN A 204 8.01 -17.98 22.94
C ASN A 204 8.23 -17.31 24.29
N VAL A 205 7.49 -17.74 25.27
CA VAL A 205 7.63 -17.30 26.67
C VAL A 205 8.87 -17.96 27.27
N GLN A 206 10.00 -17.30 27.20
CA GLN A 206 11.14 -17.68 28.05
C GLN A 206 10.86 -17.20 29.47
N ARG A 207 11.04 -18.05 30.46
CA ARG A 207 10.59 -17.87 31.86
C ARG A 207 11.10 -16.60 32.57
N GLU A 208 12.05 -15.88 32.01
CA GLU A 208 12.71 -14.75 32.67
C GLU A 208 12.23 -13.36 32.21
N ASP A 209 11.51 -13.26 31.08
CA ASP A 209 11.10 -11.98 30.50
C ASP A 209 9.58 -11.92 30.27
N VAL A 210 8.76 -12.16 31.29
CA VAL A 210 7.32 -11.89 31.22
C VAL A 210 7.09 -10.39 31.25
N VAL A 211 7.37 -9.71 30.16
CA VAL A 211 6.95 -8.31 29.98
C VAL A 211 5.42 -8.31 29.85
N ARG A 212 4.73 -7.92 30.90
CA ARG A 212 3.27 -7.74 30.88
C ARG A 212 2.93 -6.56 29.99
N ILE A 213 2.56 -6.85 28.77
CA ILE A 213 2.04 -5.84 27.84
C ILE A 213 0.53 -5.77 28.06
N ALA A 214 0.04 -4.66 28.60
CA ALA A 214 -1.39 -4.48 28.83
C ALA A 214 -2.11 -4.06 27.53
N PRO A 215 -3.42 -4.36 27.39
CA PRO A 215 -4.26 -3.80 26.34
C PRO A 215 -4.12 -2.28 26.25
N GLY A 216 -4.13 -1.73 25.03
CA GLY A 216 -3.91 -0.32 24.76
C GLY A 216 -2.45 0.10 24.61
N HIS A 217 -1.47 -0.71 25.01
CA HIS A 217 -0.06 -0.38 24.77
C HIS A 217 0.28 -0.37 23.29
N ARG A 218 1.07 0.61 22.88
CA ARG A 218 1.61 0.68 21.52
C ARG A 218 2.86 -0.18 21.39
N VAL A 219 2.86 -1.02 20.38
CA VAL A 219 3.98 -1.89 20.02
C VAL A 219 4.31 -1.74 18.53
N ARG A 220 5.53 -2.09 18.16
CA ARG A 220 5.97 -2.17 16.78
C ARG A 220 6.34 -3.61 16.46
N PHE A 221 5.63 -4.23 15.54
CA PHE A 221 5.98 -5.52 14.97
C PHE A 221 6.85 -5.31 13.73
N ALA A 222 8.09 -5.77 13.78
CA ALA A 222 9.06 -5.64 12.70
C ALA A 222 9.39 -7.00 12.10
N PHE A 223 9.30 -7.12 10.78
CA PHE A 223 9.55 -8.36 10.06
C PHE A 223 10.16 -8.11 8.68
N ALA A 224 10.85 -9.12 8.15
CA ALA A 224 11.35 -9.12 6.79
C ALA A 224 10.40 -9.92 5.90
N ARG A 225 9.93 -9.31 4.82
CA ARG A 225 9.18 -10.00 3.76
C ARG A 225 10.12 -10.38 2.64
N GLN A 226 10.09 -11.64 2.22
CA GLN A 226 10.97 -12.15 1.17
C GLN A 226 10.75 -11.35 -0.13
N ASN A 227 11.84 -10.94 -0.78
CA ASN A 227 11.89 -10.16 -2.02
C ASN A 227 11.26 -8.76 -2.00
N ASP A 228 10.73 -8.32 -0.84
CA ASP A 228 10.06 -7.03 -0.72
C ASP A 228 10.87 -6.04 0.15
N GLY A 229 11.01 -6.30 1.46
CA GLY A 229 11.74 -5.38 2.33
C GLY A 229 11.54 -5.68 3.82
N LEU A 230 12.01 -4.76 4.64
CA LEU A 230 11.73 -4.74 6.08
C LEU A 230 10.48 -3.89 6.33
N TYR A 231 9.56 -4.44 7.09
CA TYR A 231 8.36 -3.77 7.52
C TYR A 231 8.38 -3.49 9.02
N GLY A 232 7.93 -2.32 9.40
CA GLY A 232 7.61 -1.95 10.78
C GLY A 232 6.15 -1.54 10.85
N VAL A 233 5.38 -2.28 11.62
CA VAL A 233 3.94 -2.06 11.83
C VAL A 233 3.75 -1.50 13.22
N GLU A 234 3.36 -0.23 13.34
CA GLU A 234 3.05 0.40 14.62
C GLU A 234 1.56 0.23 14.91
N THR A 235 1.25 -0.47 15.98
CA THR A 235 -0.13 -0.81 16.36
C THR A 235 -0.32 -0.84 17.88
N SER A 236 -1.56 -1.03 18.30
CA SER A 236 -1.95 -1.17 19.69
C SER A 236 -2.36 -2.60 20.02
N VAL A 237 -2.04 -3.02 21.21
CA VAL A 237 -2.45 -4.32 21.76
C VAL A 237 -3.95 -4.28 22.07
N ALA A 238 -4.70 -5.20 21.48
CA ALA A 238 -6.12 -5.38 21.77
C ALA A 238 -6.32 -6.28 22.99
N ASN A 239 -5.59 -7.39 23.07
CA ASN A 239 -5.66 -8.34 24.15
C ASN A 239 -4.33 -9.10 24.28
N THR A 240 -4.08 -9.66 25.46
CA THR A 240 -2.92 -10.53 25.73
C THR A 240 -3.39 -11.77 26.47
N ASP A 241 -2.93 -12.93 26.03
CA ASP A 241 -3.14 -14.18 26.72
C ASP A 241 -1.86 -14.61 27.48
N ASN A 242 -2.04 -15.26 28.62
CA ASN A 242 -0.94 -15.83 29.42
C ASN A 242 -0.20 -16.98 28.68
N ASN A 243 -0.74 -17.47 27.57
CA ASN A 243 -0.18 -18.56 26.78
C ASN A 243 0.85 -18.12 25.73
N GLY A 244 1.27 -16.85 25.76
CA GLY A 244 2.26 -16.35 24.79
C GLY A 244 1.66 -15.85 23.49
N THR A 245 0.39 -15.45 23.49
CA THR A 245 -0.27 -14.82 22.36
C THR A 245 -0.64 -13.38 22.65
N ILE A 246 -0.57 -12.54 21.64
CA ILE A 246 -0.97 -11.13 21.69
C ILE A 246 -1.84 -10.82 20.47
N ASP A 247 -3.02 -10.28 20.73
CA ASP A 247 -3.90 -9.73 19.73
C ASP A 247 -3.52 -8.28 19.44
N LEU A 248 -3.29 -7.96 18.19
CA LEU A 248 -2.92 -6.63 17.73
C LEU A 248 -4.01 -6.06 16.82
N LEU A 249 -4.36 -4.80 17.02
CA LEU A 249 -5.28 -4.10 16.14
C LEU A 249 -4.64 -3.88 14.76
N HIS A 250 -5.47 -3.79 13.73
CA HIS A 250 -4.97 -3.46 12.40
C HIS A 250 -4.60 -1.99 12.28
N THR A 251 -3.71 -1.73 11.34
CA THR A 251 -3.25 -0.38 11.00
C THR A 251 -2.89 -0.29 9.52
N LEU A 252 -3.04 0.91 8.98
CA LEU A 252 -2.55 1.29 7.66
C LEU A 252 -1.14 1.92 7.74
N ASP A 253 -0.65 2.21 8.96
CA ASP A 253 0.69 2.78 9.17
C ASP A 253 1.76 1.69 9.15
N LEU A 254 2.20 1.36 7.95
CA LEU A 254 3.29 0.43 7.69
C LEU A 254 4.50 1.18 7.17
N ARG A 255 5.60 1.13 7.91
CA ARG A 255 6.88 1.67 7.44
C ARG A 255 7.63 0.58 6.70
N ARG A 256 7.75 0.73 5.38
CA ARG A 256 8.55 -0.14 4.54
C ARG A 256 9.94 0.44 4.33
N ASN A 257 10.95 -0.31 4.67
CA ASN A 257 12.33 0.01 4.38
C ASN A 257 12.88 -0.96 3.33
N GLN A 258 12.97 -0.50 2.11
CA GLN A 258 13.56 -1.27 1.01
C GLN A 258 15.08 -1.16 1.09
N LEU A 259 15.72 -2.11 1.74
CA LEU A 259 17.17 -2.16 1.88
C LEU A 259 17.89 -2.65 0.62
N ARG A 260 17.18 -3.32 -0.29
CA ARG A 260 17.77 -3.91 -1.48
C ARG A 260 17.57 -3.00 -2.69
N GLN A 261 18.66 -2.56 -3.26
CA GLN A 261 18.65 -1.82 -4.53
C GLN A 261 18.49 -2.72 -5.76
N TYR A 262 18.80 -4.02 -5.62
CA TYR A 262 18.76 -4.99 -6.70
C TYR A 262 17.97 -6.22 -6.30
N VAL A 263 17.19 -6.75 -7.22
CA VAL A 263 16.53 -8.05 -7.11
C VAL A 263 17.59 -9.15 -6.94
N ARG A 264 17.28 -10.18 -6.15
CA ARG A 264 18.13 -11.35 -5.93
C ARG A 264 17.41 -12.60 -6.38
N ILE A 265 18.12 -13.45 -7.07
CA ILE A 265 17.62 -14.78 -7.47
C ILE A 265 18.50 -15.88 -6.86
N GLU A 266 17.87 -16.97 -6.47
CA GLU A 266 18.59 -18.17 -6.07
C GLU A 266 19.17 -18.87 -7.30
N THR A 267 20.41 -19.33 -7.17
CA THR A 267 21.13 -20.02 -8.24
C THR A 267 22.09 -21.05 -7.66
N GLY A 268 22.35 -22.13 -8.38
CA GLY A 268 23.31 -23.16 -7.97
C GLY A 268 24.57 -23.18 -8.84
N LEU A 269 24.88 -22.09 -9.54
CA LEU A 269 25.99 -22.04 -10.48
C LEU A 269 27.36 -22.23 -9.80
N PRO A 270 28.32 -22.86 -10.47
CA PRO A 270 29.68 -22.96 -9.96
C PRO A 270 30.35 -21.59 -9.91
N LEU A 271 31.14 -21.39 -8.89
CA LEU A 271 31.90 -20.16 -8.64
C LEU A 271 33.34 -20.52 -8.27
N LYS A 272 34.30 -19.79 -8.80
CA LYS A 272 35.69 -19.81 -8.34
C LYS A 272 35.99 -18.51 -7.65
N PHE A 273 36.69 -18.55 -6.53
CA PHE A 273 37.12 -17.35 -5.83
C PHE A 273 38.56 -17.45 -5.36
N ARG A 274 39.18 -16.30 -5.13
CA ARG A 274 40.50 -16.16 -4.50
C ARG A 274 40.40 -15.14 -3.39
N LEU A 275 41.01 -15.44 -2.24
CA LEU A 275 41.15 -14.46 -1.17
C LEU A 275 42.22 -13.43 -1.56
N VAL A 276 41.83 -12.17 -1.73
CA VAL A 276 42.74 -11.08 -2.14
C VAL A 276 43.29 -10.34 -0.93
N LYS A 277 42.46 -10.12 0.09
CA LYS A 277 42.82 -9.42 1.32
C LYS A 277 42.05 -9.97 2.49
N THR A 278 42.72 -10.22 3.61
CA THR A 278 42.13 -10.57 4.90
C THR A 278 42.74 -9.72 6.00
N GLN A 279 42.02 -9.54 7.09
CA GLN A 279 42.49 -8.80 8.25
C GLN A 279 43.46 -9.61 9.12
N ASP A 280 43.42 -10.94 9.02
CA ASP A 280 44.16 -11.87 9.89
C ASP A 280 44.67 -13.06 9.05
N PRO A 281 45.78 -12.90 8.32
CA PRO A 281 46.28 -13.94 7.42
C PRO A 281 46.63 -15.25 8.14
N GLU A 282 47.15 -15.18 9.38
CA GLU A 282 47.58 -16.33 10.18
C GLU A 282 46.43 -17.22 10.63
N LYS A 283 45.22 -16.66 10.75
CA LYS A 283 44.03 -17.39 11.18
C LYS A 283 43.10 -17.78 10.03
N SER A 284 43.50 -17.49 8.78
CA SER A 284 42.69 -17.82 7.61
C SER A 284 42.98 -19.27 7.21
N GLU A 285 41.92 -20.06 7.06
CA GLU A 285 42.00 -21.43 6.53
C GLU A 285 42.32 -21.47 5.04
N ILE A 286 42.08 -20.36 4.32
CA ILE A 286 42.33 -20.17 2.88
C ILE A 286 43.55 -19.29 2.71
N LYS A 287 44.54 -19.76 1.93
CA LYS A 287 45.73 -18.96 1.62
C LYS A 287 45.44 -17.84 0.66
N LEU A 288 46.12 -16.71 0.83
CA LEU A 288 46.03 -15.56 -0.10
C LEU A 288 46.39 -16.00 -1.52
N GLY A 289 45.54 -15.66 -2.49
CA GLY A 289 45.73 -15.98 -3.91
C GLY A 289 45.35 -17.42 -4.31
N GLU A 290 45.03 -18.29 -3.37
CA GLU A 290 44.59 -19.67 -3.64
C GLU A 290 43.24 -19.64 -4.39
N LEU A 291 43.16 -20.46 -5.46
CA LEU A 291 41.93 -20.60 -6.24
C LEU A 291 41.05 -21.70 -5.62
N VAL A 292 39.92 -21.30 -5.11
CA VAL A 292 38.95 -22.18 -4.44
C VAL A 292 37.66 -22.25 -5.25
N THR A 293 37.11 -23.46 -5.34
CA THR A 293 35.81 -23.68 -6.00
C THR A 293 34.71 -23.74 -4.94
N ALA A 294 33.61 -23.01 -5.22
CA ALA A 294 32.44 -22.97 -4.37
C ALA A 294 31.15 -23.01 -5.22
N ARG A 295 30.00 -23.04 -4.55
CA ARG A 295 28.71 -23.00 -5.20
C ARG A 295 27.96 -21.71 -4.83
N MET A 296 27.53 -21.00 -5.84
CA MET A 296 26.72 -19.80 -5.67
C MET A 296 25.34 -20.17 -5.09
N SER A 297 24.86 -19.41 -4.14
CA SER A 297 23.53 -19.59 -3.53
C SER A 297 22.52 -18.60 -4.07
N ASP A 298 22.91 -17.34 -4.21
CA ASP A 298 22.10 -16.28 -4.81
C ASP A 298 23.00 -15.22 -5.46
N ILE A 299 22.39 -14.46 -6.41
CA ILE A 299 23.08 -13.37 -7.12
C ILE A 299 22.14 -12.19 -7.35
N SER A 300 22.72 -10.99 -7.39
CA SER A 300 22.05 -9.71 -7.69
C SER A 300 23.03 -8.73 -8.35
N GLY A 301 22.54 -7.59 -8.85
CA GLY A 301 23.39 -6.53 -9.40
C GLY A 301 24.36 -5.88 -8.38
N GLY A 302 24.15 -6.07 -7.08
CA GLY A 302 25.00 -5.53 -6.00
C GLY A 302 25.92 -6.52 -5.34
N GLY A 303 25.76 -7.82 -5.59
CA GLY A 303 26.54 -8.86 -4.93
C GLY A 303 25.99 -10.26 -5.14
N LEU A 304 26.64 -11.24 -4.52
CA LEU A 304 26.21 -12.63 -4.53
C LEU A 304 26.44 -13.28 -3.17
N SER A 305 25.87 -14.46 -2.96
CA SER A 305 26.27 -15.33 -1.87
C SER A 305 26.72 -16.69 -2.38
N PHE A 306 27.63 -17.31 -1.67
CA PHE A 306 28.11 -18.67 -1.97
C PHE A 306 28.31 -19.49 -0.71
N VAL A 307 28.22 -20.81 -0.89
CA VAL A 307 28.41 -21.78 0.18
C VAL A 307 29.77 -22.47 0.03
N TYR A 308 30.51 -22.50 1.14
CA TYR A 308 31.81 -23.16 1.21
C TYR A 308 32.02 -23.83 2.58
N GLY A 309 32.89 -24.85 2.64
CA GLY A 309 33.14 -25.61 3.86
C GLY A 309 33.85 -24.86 4.98
N SER A 310 34.60 -23.81 4.65
CA SER A 310 35.32 -22.97 5.61
C SER A 310 34.75 -21.58 5.68
N SER A 311 34.84 -20.93 6.83
CA SER A 311 34.39 -19.55 7.06
C SER A 311 35.43 -18.54 6.60
N LEU A 312 35.05 -17.64 5.70
CA LEU A 312 35.73 -16.38 5.50
C LEU A 312 35.39 -15.43 6.65
N ARG A 313 36.03 -14.27 6.72
CA ARG A 313 35.76 -13.25 7.76
C ARG A 313 35.02 -12.06 7.21
N LEU A 314 34.30 -11.38 8.10
CA LEU A 314 33.72 -10.10 7.78
C LEU A 314 34.82 -9.11 7.38
N GLY A 315 34.65 -8.48 6.21
CA GLY A 315 35.60 -7.54 5.69
C GLY A 315 36.66 -8.12 4.75
N ASP A 316 36.78 -9.44 4.64
CA ASP A 316 37.66 -10.09 3.66
C ASP A 316 37.28 -9.68 2.24
N VAL A 317 38.29 -9.50 1.40
CA VAL A 317 38.12 -9.13 -0.01
C VAL A 317 38.45 -10.37 -0.86
N VAL A 318 37.54 -10.69 -1.74
CA VAL A 318 37.66 -11.85 -2.65
C VAL A 318 37.54 -11.41 -4.10
N SER A 319 38.30 -12.08 -4.96
CA SER A 319 38.16 -12.00 -6.41
C SER A 319 37.33 -13.20 -6.89
N LEU A 320 36.25 -12.94 -7.59
CA LEU A 320 35.23 -13.90 -7.99
C LEU A 320 35.30 -14.13 -9.51
N THR A 321 35.16 -15.39 -9.91
CA THR A 321 35.05 -15.78 -11.32
C THR A 321 33.91 -16.77 -11.46
N PHE A 322 32.94 -16.45 -12.29
CA PHE A 322 31.77 -17.25 -12.56
C PHE A 322 31.20 -16.96 -13.94
N ASP A 323 30.49 -17.95 -14.50
CA ASP A 323 29.86 -17.83 -15.79
C ASP A 323 28.35 -17.81 -15.63
N LEU A 324 27.74 -16.81 -16.26
CA LEU A 324 26.28 -16.71 -16.44
C LEU A 324 25.94 -17.10 -17.88
N PRO A 325 24.72 -17.58 -18.16
CA PRO A 325 24.28 -17.76 -19.53
C PRO A 325 24.48 -16.48 -20.35
N GLY A 326 25.33 -16.55 -21.37
CA GLY A 326 25.67 -15.42 -22.23
C GLY A 326 26.69 -14.42 -21.68
N ALA A 327 27.31 -14.67 -20.50
CA ALA A 327 28.29 -13.74 -19.93
C ALA A 327 29.32 -14.42 -19.00
N ALA A 328 30.58 -14.33 -19.33
CA ALA A 328 31.67 -14.65 -18.40
C ALA A 328 31.98 -13.45 -17.48
N CYS A 329 31.99 -13.68 -16.17
CA CYS A 329 32.28 -12.69 -15.15
C CYS A 329 33.58 -13.08 -14.44
N ALA A 330 34.73 -12.68 -14.97
CA ALA A 330 36.01 -12.93 -14.36
C ALA A 330 36.54 -11.71 -13.60
N GLY A 331 37.19 -11.97 -12.45
CA GLY A 331 37.89 -10.94 -11.66
C GLY A 331 36.97 -9.92 -10.99
N VAL A 332 35.72 -10.28 -10.69
CA VAL A 332 34.79 -9.41 -9.93
C VAL A 332 35.25 -9.33 -8.49
N VAL A 333 35.58 -8.16 -8.01
CA VAL A 333 36.05 -7.95 -6.63
C VAL A 333 34.87 -7.67 -5.72
N GLY A 334 34.84 -8.38 -4.59
CA GLY A 334 33.81 -8.19 -3.59
C GLY A 334 34.32 -8.31 -2.16
N LYS A 335 33.55 -7.74 -1.22
CA LYS A 335 33.83 -7.76 0.22
C LYS A 335 32.82 -8.63 0.94
N ILE A 336 33.28 -9.47 1.86
CA ILE A 336 32.42 -10.27 2.74
C ILE A 336 31.71 -9.31 3.72
N VAL A 337 30.39 -9.26 3.64
CA VAL A 337 29.56 -8.35 4.46
C VAL A 337 28.70 -9.07 5.48
N HIS A 338 28.47 -10.37 5.31
CA HIS A 338 27.70 -11.16 6.26
C HIS A 338 28.04 -12.65 6.10
N LEU A 339 28.00 -13.37 7.22
CA LEU A 339 28.25 -14.81 7.30
C LEU A 339 27.05 -15.48 8.00
N SER A 340 26.61 -16.60 7.48
CA SER A 340 25.61 -17.43 8.14
C SER A 340 25.99 -18.92 8.07
N LEU A 341 25.78 -19.61 9.17
CA LEU A 341 25.98 -21.04 9.26
C LEU A 341 24.78 -21.77 8.65
N ARG A 342 25.04 -22.82 7.88
CA ARG A 342 24.03 -23.77 7.40
C ARG A 342 24.44 -25.17 7.82
N ASP A 343 23.52 -25.95 8.31
CA ASP A 343 23.74 -27.37 8.54
C ASP A 343 23.74 -28.12 7.21
N GLY A 344 24.89 -28.66 6.84
CA GLY A 344 25.05 -29.50 5.66
C GLY A 344 25.05 -30.97 6.04
N LYS A 345 24.68 -31.86 5.13
CA LYS A 345 24.70 -33.32 5.34
C LYS A 345 26.10 -33.89 5.69
N ALA A 346 27.16 -33.19 5.28
CA ALA A 346 28.55 -33.61 5.46
C ALA A 346 29.36 -32.74 6.45
N GLY A 347 28.68 -31.90 7.23
CA GLY A 347 29.30 -30.98 8.18
C GLY A 347 28.80 -29.53 8.01
N PRO A 348 29.28 -28.60 8.85
CA PRO A 348 28.86 -27.23 8.80
C PRO A 348 29.29 -26.56 7.47
N LEU A 349 28.37 -25.89 6.84
CA LEU A 349 28.60 -25.10 5.64
C LEU A 349 28.40 -23.61 5.96
N PHE A 350 29.31 -22.80 5.47
CA PHE A 350 29.23 -21.35 5.66
C PHE A 350 28.69 -20.68 4.40
N LYS A 351 27.58 -19.95 4.55
CA LYS A 351 27.08 -19.08 3.49
C LYS A 351 27.73 -17.70 3.65
N ASN A 352 28.58 -17.37 2.68
CA ASN A 352 29.35 -16.14 2.62
C ASN A 352 28.61 -15.14 1.72
N HIS A 353 28.21 -13.98 2.26
CA HIS A 353 27.55 -12.92 1.51
C HIS A 353 28.58 -11.87 1.08
N VAL A 354 28.66 -11.63 -0.21
CA VAL A 354 29.63 -10.75 -0.86
C VAL A 354 28.92 -9.55 -1.46
N GLN A 355 29.38 -8.38 -1.11
CA GLN A 355 29.03 -7.13 -1.79
C GLN A 355 30.09 -6.82 -2.84
N PHE A 356 29.70 -6.57 -4.08
CA PHE A 356 30.64 -6.15 -5.11
C PHE A 356 31.20 -4.75 -4.78
N ILE A 357 32.53 -4.63 -4.81
CA ILE A 357 33.19 -3.37 -4.58
C ILE A 357 33.43 -2.75 -5.98
N ASN A 358 33.72 -2.45 -6.74
CA ASN A 358 34.06 -1.83 -8.01
C ASN A 358 33.80 -2.77 -9.22
N ILE A 359 32.56 -3.14 -9.43
CA ILE A 359 32.19 -3.93 -10.60
C ILE A 359 32.06 -3.05 -11.84
N GLU A 360 32.64 -3.48 -12.94
CA GLU A 360 32.50 -2.83 -14.25
C GLU A 360 31.02 -2.72 -14.66
N PRO A 361 30.55 -1.53 -15.12
CA PRO A 361 29.13 -1.33 -15.46
C PRO A 361 28.58 -2.37 -16.42
N ARG A 362 29.30 -2.73 -17.46
CA ARG A 362 28.89 -3.76 -18.43
C ARG A 362 28.69 -5.14 -17.81
N LYS A 363 29.52 -5.54 -16.83
CA LYS A 363 29.37 -6.80 -16.11
C LYS A 363 28.14 -6.75 -15.19
N ARG A 364 27.93 -5.60 -14.54
CA ARG A 364 26.75 -5.39 -13.69
C ARG A 364 25.45 -5.49 -14.51
N GLU A 365 25.39 -4.86 -15.68
CA GLU A 365 24.22 -4.93 -16.57
C GLU A 365 23.93 -6.37 -17.02
N LYS A 366 24.95 -7.15 -17.36
CA LYS A 366 24.78 -8.57 -17.71
C LYS A 366 24.22 -9.40 -16.54
N ILE A 367 24.70 -9.13 -15.32
CA ILE A 367 24.17 -9.78 -14.12
C ILE A 367 22.70 -9.37 -13.91
N ILE A 368 22.37 -8.09 -14.02
CA ILE A 368 21.00 -7.59 -13.87
C ILE A 368 20.07 -8.21 -14.93
N SER A 369 20.49 -8.25 -16.18
CA SER A 369 19.72 -8.86 -17.27
C SER A 369 19.44 -10.35 -17.00
N TYR A 370 20.47 -11.10 -16.56
CA TYR A 370 20.30 -12.49 -16.17
C TYR A 370 19.31 -12.68 -15.00
N VAL A 371 19.40 -11.79 -13.99
CA VAL A 371 18.50 -11.82 -12.83
C VAL A 371 17.06 -11.60 -13.27
N PHE A 372 16.79 -10.58 -14.09
CA PHE A 372 15.44 -10.29 -14.59
C PHE A 372 14.88 -11.39 -15.51
N GLU A 373 15.72 -11.98 -16.35
CA GLU A 373 15.29 -13.08 -17.20
C GLU A 373 14.89 -14.31 -16.40
N LYS A 374 15.69 -14.67 -15.39
CA LYS A 374 15.39 -15.76 -14.47
C LYS A 374 14.15 -15.49 -13.62
N GLU A 375 14.00 -14.30 -13.10
CA GLU A 375 12.80 -13.90 -12.35
C GLU A 375 11.54 -14.02 -13.21
N ARG A 376 11.59 -13.57 -14.47
CA ARG A 376 10.49 -13.73 -15.42
C ARG A 376 10.14 -15.19 -15.65
N GLN A 377 11.14 -16.06 -15.83
CA GLN A 377 10.93 -17.50 -15.99
C GLN A 377 10.25 -18.10 -14.74
N ILE A 378 10.67 -17.75 -13.55
CA ILE A 378 10.09 -18.24 -12.28
C ILE A 378 8.63 -17.78 -12.15
N ASN A 379 8.33 -16.54 -12.52
CA ASN A 379 6.98 -15.97 -12.41
C ASN A 379 6.00 -16.50 -13.46
N GLN A 380 6.48 -16.99 -14.61
CA GLN A 380 5.66 -17.67 -15.59
C GLN A 380 5.19 -19.07 -15.18
N TRP A 381 5.86 -19.69 -14.19
CA TRP A 381 5.55 -21.03 -13.67
C TRP A 381 4.75 -21.01 -12.36
N ARG A 382 4.41 -19.82 -11.85
CA ARG A 382 3.52 -19.60 -10.69
C ARG A 382 2.15 -19.11 -11.10
#